data_3a6ab9303ae33d775bbd579abbc50203
#
_entry.id   3a6ab9303ae33d775bbd579abbc50203
#
_cell.length_a   1.000
_cell.length_b   1.000
_cell.length_c   1.000
_cell.angle_alpha   90.00
_cell.angle_beta   90.00
_cell.angle_gamma   90.00
#
_symmetry.space_group_name_H-M   'P 1'
#
loop_
_entity.id
_entity.type
_entity.pdbx_description
1 polymer ?
#
loop_
_entity_poly.entity_id
_entity_poly.type
_entity_poly.pdbx_seq_one_letter_code
_entity_poly.pdbx_strand_id
1 'polypeptide(L)'
;HSLSRRQRQMCIRDSTRLPYDPNLSKKLLAEAGYPDGFEITLDCPNNRYINDEAICVAAVGMFAKVGIKVNLDAQPKSIHFKDLQNGLSDFYMLGWGVPTFDSHYVYSFLLKSDGSWNKVGFKSDRVDELVGTMLTETNLEQRNANIAEAWAIVQDNMPYLPLHHQVISWATKSNVDVPIRTNNEPV
;
A
#
# COMPACT_ATOMS: atom_id res chain seq x y z
N HIS A 1 -19.50 -11.15 9.95
CA HIS A 1 -19.36 -11.90 8.68
C HIS A 1 -19.64 -11.08 7.40
N SER A 2 -20.29 -9.91 7.47
CA SER A 2 -20.64 -9.11 6.27
C SER A 2 -19.56 -8.11 5.83
N LEU A 3 -18.63 -7.72 6.70
CA LEU A 3 -17.60 -6.72 6.41
C LEU A 3 -16.53 -7.23 5.43
N SER A 4 -16.27 -8.53 5.41
CA SER A 4 -15.23 -9.09 4.54
C SER A 4 -15.57 -9.05 3.04
N ARG A 5 -16.86 -8.93 2.67
CA ARG A 5 -17.28 -8.90 1.26
C ARG A 5 -17.07 -7.54 0.60
N ARG A 6 -17.29 -6.42 1.30
CA ARG A 6 -17.10 -5.07 0.71
C ARG A 6 -15.63 -4.69 0.59
N GLN A 7 -14.80 -5.04 1.58
CA GLN A 7 -13.35 -4.84 1.47
C GLN A 7 -12.71 -5.71 0.39
N ARG A 8 -13.21 -6.95 0.18
CA ARG A 8 -12.75 -7.81 -0.92
C ARG A 8 -13.11 -7.25 -2.31
N GLN A 9 -14.17 -6.46 -2.43
CA GLN A 9 -14.55 -5.87 -3.71
C GLN A 9 -13.63 -4.73 -4.15
N MET A 10 -12.97 -4.02 -3.22
CA MET A 10 -12.07 -2.90 -3.56
C MET A 10 -10.68 -3.33 -4.05
N CYS A 11 -10.20 -4.52 -3.68
CA CYS A 11 -8.83 -4.95 -3.97
C CYS A 11 -8.70 -6.22 -4.82
N ILE A 12 -9.80 -6.89 -5.19
CA ILE A 12 -9.74 -8.26 -5.73
C ILE A 12 -10.52 -8.46 -7.03
N ARG A 13 -11.33 -7.49 -7.48
CA ARG A 13 -11.99 -7.63 -8.78
C ARG A 13 -10.98 -7.39 -9.90
N ASP A 14 -10.59 -8.46 -10.54
CA ASP A 14 -9.92 -8.50 -11.86
C ASP A 14 -8.44 -8.13 -11.96
N SER A 15 -7.70 -7.95 -10.85
CA SER A 15 -6.26 -7.81 -10.92
C SER A 15 -5.58 -9.16 -10.96
N THR A 16 -4.94 -9.47 -12.07
CA THR A 16 -4.04 -10.62 -12.17
C THR A 16 -2.83 -10.34 -11.27
N ARG A 17 -2.76 -11.02 -10.12
CA ARG A 17 -1.57 -10.92 -9.28
C ARG A 17 -0.38 -11.50 -10.02
N LEU A 18 0.75 -10.80 -9.97
CA LEU A 18 1.99 -11.36 -10.46
C LEU A 18 2.30 -12.66 -9.69
N PRO A 19 2.66 -13.75 -10.39
CA PRO A 19 3.01 -15.00 -9.73
C PRO A 19 4.30 -14.81 -8.90
N TYR A 20 4.41 -15.60 -7.82
CA TYR A 20 5.69 -15.68 -7.13
C TYR A 20 6.68 -16.47 -7.97
N ASP A 21 7.59 -15.77 -8.62
CA ASP A 21 8.63 -16.35 -9.49
C ASP A 21 9.96 -15.64 -9.31
N PRO A 22 10.84 -16.13 -8.41
CA PRO A 22 12.17 -15.55 -8.22
C PRO A 22 13.07 -15.63 -9.46
N ASN A 23 12.85 -16.62 -10.35
CA ASN A 23 13.66 -16.72 -11.56
C ASN A 23 13.26 -15.64 -12.58
N LEU A 24 11.95 -15.43 -12.74
CA LEU A 24 11.44 -14.32 -13.53
C LEU A 24 11.92 -12.98 -12.96
N SER A 25 11.90 -12.81 -11.63
CA SER A 25 12.40 -11.59 -10.97
C SER A 25 13.86 -11.31 -11.29
N LYS A 26 14.73 -12.32 -11.22
CA LYS A 26 16.16 -12.19 -11.62
C LYS A 26 16.32 -11.84 -13.09
N LYS A 27 15.52 -12.45 -13.97
CA LYS A 27 15.52 -12.14 -15.40
C LYS A 27 15.14 -10.68 -15.64
N LEU A 28 14.06 -10.20 -15.04
CA LEU A 28 13.61 -8.82 -15.17
C LEU A 28 14.61 -7.82 -14.60
N LEU A 29 15.29 -8.14 -13.49
CA LEU A 29 16.37 -7.34 -12.94
C LEU A 29 17.55 -7.23 -13.94
N ALA A 30 17.92 -8.33 -14.56
CA ALA A 30 18.98 -8.32 -15.57
C ALA A 30 18.59 -7.49 -16.82
N GLU A 31 17.34 -7.61 -17.28
CA GLU A 31 16.79 -6.80 -18.38
C GLU A 31 16.73 -5.31 -18.03
N ALA A 32 16.51 -4.98 -16.76
CA ALA A 32 16.54 -3.61 -16.24
C ALA A 32 17.96 -3.05 -16.02
N GLY A 33 19.01 -3.84 -16.31
CA GLY A 33 20.42 -3.43 -16.16
C GLY A 33 21.04 -3.77 -14.81
N TYR A 34 20.40 -4.61 -14.00
CA TYR A 34 20.88 -5.03 -12.67
C TYR A 34 21.06 -6.56 -12.59
N PRO A 35 21.93 -7.19 -13.43
CA PRO A 35 22.10 -8.65 -13.47
C PRO A 35 22.62 -9.22 -12.14
N ASP A 36 23.39 -8.44 -11.39
CA ASP A 36 23.94 -8.80 -10.08
C ASP A 36 23.10 -8.24 -8.90
N GLY A 37 21.92 -7.69 -9.21
CA GLY A 37 21.08 -6.98 -8.24
C GLY A 37 21.58 -5.58 -7.92
N PHE A 38 21.09 -5.02 -6.83
CA PHE A 38 21.48 -3.69 -6.33
C PHE A 38 21.29 -3.58 -4.83
N GLU A 39 21.74 -2.48 -4.25
CA GLU A 39 21.58 -2.17 -2.84
C GLU A 39 20.59 -1.02 -2.66
N ILE A 40 19.68 -1.15 -1.67
CA ILE A 40 18.69 -0.12 -1.32
C ILE A 40 18.42 -0.13 0.19
N THR A 41 18.06 1.01 0.75
CA THR A 41 17.60 1.11 2.14
C THR A 41 16.09 0.98 2.22
N LEU A 42 15.59 0.15 3.14
CA LEU A 42 14.18 0.05 3.49
C LEU A 42 13.94 0.76 4.82
N ASP A 43 13.25 1.89 4.78
CA ASP A 43 12.82 2.61 5.96
C ASP A 43 11.54 1.98 6.53
N CYS A 44 11.60 1.59 7.79
CA CYS A 44 10.54 0.85 8.45
C CYS A 44 10.21 1.44 9.83
N PRO A 45 8.94 1.64 10.18
CA PRO A 45 8.61 1.94 11.57
C PRO A 45 8.75 0.68 12.42
N ASN A 46 9.06 0.85 13.73
CA ASN A 46 9.18 -0.26 14.66
C ASN A 46 8.21 -0.18 15.86
N ASN A 47 7.30 0.79 15.85
CA ASN A 47 6.32 0.98 16.92
C ASN A 47 4.99 1.61 16.41
N ARG A 48 4.61 1.35 15.16
CA ARG A 48 3.41 1.92 14.54
C ARG A 48 2.37 0.89 14.17
N TYR A 49 2.78 -0.23 13.58
CA TYR A 49 1.89 -1.29 13.11
C TYR A 49 2.16 -2.59 13.82
N ILE A 50 1.23 -3.54 13.74
CA ILE A 50 1.43 -4.88 14.31
C ILE A 50 2.53 -5.57 13.50
N ASN A 51 3.61 -5.99 14.18
CA ASN A 51 4.76 -6.68 13.60
C ASN A 51 5.48 -5.91 12.48
N ASP A 52 5.45 -4.58 12.48
CA ASP A 52 6.06 -3.75 11.44
C ASP A 52 7.53 -4.13 11.17
N GLU A 53 8.40 -4.08 12.17
CA GLU A 53 9.81 -4.43 12.02
C GLU A 53 9.99 -5.90 11.57
N ALA A 54 9.22 -6.82 12.12
CA ALA A 54 9.31 -8.23 11.75
C ALA A 54 8.92 -8.49 10.28
N ILE A 55 7.95 -7.74 9.76
CA ILE A 55 7.54 -7.78 8.34
C ILE A 55 8.67 -7.26 7.46
N CYS A 56 9.31 -6.15 7.85
CA CYS A 56 10.44 -5.59 7.11
C CYS A 56 11.64 -6.53 7.11
N VAL A 57 11.98 -7.15 8.24
CA VAL A 57 13.03 -8.17 8.34
C VAL A 57 12.75 -9.35 7.41
N ALA A 58 11.50 -9.83 7.35
CA ALA A 58 11.12 -10.89 6.44
C ALA A 58 11.29 -10.47 4.96
N ALA A 59 10.92 -9.22 4.64
CA ALA A 59 11.08 -8.66 3.29
C ALA A 59 12.56 -8.61 2.87
N VAL A 60 13.48 -8.20 3.75
CA VAL A 60 14.93 -8.24 3.50
C VAL A 60 15.38 -9.62 3.03
N GLY A 61 14.96 -10.68 3.75
CA GLY A 61 15.29 -12.06 3.38
C GLY A 61 14.65 -12.52 2.05
N MET A 62 13.50 -11.96 1.69
CA MET A 62 12.84 -12.26 0.40
C MET A 62 13.55 -11.56 -0.75
N PHE A 63 13.93 -10.30 -0.63
CA PHE A 63 14.67 -9.54 -1.64
C PHE A 63 16.07 -10.11 -1.89
N ALA A 64 16.75 -10.59 -0.84
CA ALA A 64 18.06 -11.23 -0.97
C ALA A 64 18.05 -12.46 -1.90
N LYS A 65 16.93 -13.20 -1.99
CA LYS A 65 16.78 -14.37 -2.88
C LYS A 65 16.88 -14.01 -4.36
N VAL A 66 16.61 -12.77 -4.71
CA VAL A 66 16.66 -12.27 -6.10
C VAL A 66 17.85 -11.34 -6.37
N GLY A 67 18.75 -11.19 -5.40
CA GLY A 67 19.97 -10.40 -5.56
C GLY A 67 19.85 -8.95 -5.08
N ILE A 68 18.72 -8.54 -4.54
CA ILE A 68 18.57 -7.20 -4.00
C ILE A 68 19.04 -7.19 -2.54
N LYS A 69 20.07 -6.41 -2.24
CA LYS A 69 20.57 -6.20 -0.88
C LYS A 69 19.80 -5.06 -0.23
N VAL A 70 18.97 -5.38 0.74
CA VAL A 70 18.20 -4.38 1.47
C VAL A 70 18.85 -4.08 2.81
N ASN A 71 19.22 -2.82 3.03
CA ASN A 71 19.63 -2.30 4.33
C ASN A 71 18.37 -1.86 5.08
N LEU A 72 18.06 -2.53 6.17
CA LEU A 72 16.89 -2.18 6.97
C LEU A 72 17.23 -1.04 7.94
N ASP A 73 16.51 0.07 7.84
CA ASP A 73 16.52 1.16 8.82
C ASP A 73 15.18 1.16 9.59
N ALA A 74 15.20 0.51 10.75
CA ALA A 74 14.03 0.40 11.63
C ALA A 74 14.01 1.52 12.66
N GLN A 75 13.04 2.43 12.56
CA GLN A 75 12.99 3.66 13.32
C GLN A 75 11.67 3.82 14.09
N PRO A 76 11.65 4.58 15.20
CA PRO A 76 10.40 5.01 15.81
C PRO A 76 9.52 5.80 14.82
N LYS A 77 8.20 5.61 14.91
CA LYS A 77 7.22 6.26 14.01
C LYS A 77 7.40 7.78 13.89
N SER A 78 7.86 8.47 14.94
CA SER A 78 8.07 9.91 14.94
C SER A 78 9.20 10.35 14.02
N ILE A 79 10.23 9.53 13.87
CA ILE A 79 11.34 9.76 12.94
C ILE A 79 10.92 9.33 11.55
N HIS A 80 10.44 8.10 11.42
CA HIS A 80 10.00 7.51 10.15
C HIS A 80 9.05 8.42 9.35
N PHE A 81 7.97 8.89 9.98
CA PHE A 81 7.02 9.77 9.27
C PHE A 81 7.57 11.16 8.99
N LYS A 82 8.45 11.68 9.83
CA LYS A 82 9.14 12.95 9.58
C LYS A 82 10.02 12.83 8.33
N ASP A 83 10.78 11.76 8.23
CA ASP A 83 11.70 11.52 7.09
C ASP A 83 10.91 11.30 5.80
N LEU A 84 9.81 10.52 5.83
CA LEU A 84 8.89 10.39 4.71
C LEU A 84 8.34 11.74 4.24
N GLN A 85 7.85 12.58 5.16
CA GLN A 85 7.30 13.89 4.79
C GLN A 85 8.36 14.83 4.20
N ASN A 86 9.60 14.70 4.61
CA ASN A 86 10.73 15.48 4.10
C ASN A 86 11.31 14.91 2.79
N GLY A 87 10.78 13.78 2.28
CA GLY A 87 11.26 13.14 1.05
C GLY A 87 12.65 12.52 1.19
N LEU A 88 12.99 12.03 2.39
CA LEU A 88 14.29 11.42 2.70
C LEU A 88 14.29 9.89 2.49
N SER A 89 13.14 9.29 2.15
CA SER A 89 12.98 7.85 2.00
C SER A 89 12.48 7.50 0.60
N ASP A 90 13.23 6.70 -0.12
CA ASP A 90 12.88 6.23 -1.46
C ASP A 90 12.14 4.89 -1.45
N PHE A 91 12.41 4.05 -0.46
CA PHE A 91 11.75 2.76 -0.27
C PHE A 91 11.38 2.57 1.20
N TYR A 92 10.09 2.46 1.48
CA TYR A 92 9.58 2.50 2.84
C TYR A 92 8.32 1.67 3.05
N MET A 93 8.08 1.29 4.30
CA MET A 93 6.82 0.68 4.74
C MET A 93 5.81 1.74 5.13
N LEU A 94 4.59 1.64 4.59
CA LEU A 94 3.46 2.50 4.94
C LEU A 94 2.20 1.68 5.12
N GLY A 95 1.48 1.88 6.20
CA GLY A 95 0.11 1.39 6.37
C GLY A 95 -0.89 2.53 6.16
N TRP A 96 -1.98 2.24 5.46
CA TRP A 96 -2.99 3.25 5.13
C TRP A 96 -4.38 2.81 5.56
N GLY A 97 -5.06 3.66 6.33
CA GLY A 97 -6.46 3.48 6.68
C GLY A 97 -7.36 4.28 5.75
N VAL A 98 -8.52 3.73 5.43
CA VAL A 98 -9.52 4.38 4.54
C VAL A 98 -10.80 4.65 5.33
N PRO A 99 -10.88 5.76 6.09
CA PRO A 99 -12.03 6.03 6.98
C PRO A 99 -13.35 6.22 6.22
N THR A 100 -13.28 6.62 4.96
CA THR A 100 -14.45 6.79 4.09
C THR A 100 -14.93 5.48 3.46
N PHE A 101 -14.13 4.41 3.51
CA PHE A 101 -14.34 3.16 2.76
C PHE A 101 -14.49 3.36 1.25
N ASP A 102 -13.95 4.45 0.73
CA ASP A 102 -14.02 4.84 -0.67
C ASP A 102 -12.62 4.92 -1.31
N SER A 103 -12.47 4.36 -2.50
CA SER A 103 -11.21 4.31 -3.24
C SER A 103 -10.64 5.70 -3.53
N HIS A 104 -11.51 6.70 -3.73
CA HIS A 104 -11.09 8.08 -3.97
C HIS A 104 -10.14 8.60 -2.88
N TYR A 105 -10.35 8.18 -1.61
CA TYR A 105 -9.46 8.57 -0.50
C TYR A 105 -8.01 8.11 -0.73
N VAL A 106 -7.83 6.84 -1.15
CA VAL A 106 -6.50 6.30 -1.46
C VAL A 106 -5.86 7.04 -2.61
N TYR A 107 -6.61 7.23 -3.71
CA TYR A 107 -6.11 7.91 -4.90
C TYR A 107 -5.71 9.35 -4.61
N SER A 108 -6.53 10.10 -3.91
CA SER A 108 -6.28 11.53 -3.63
C SER A 108 -5.04 11.75 -2.78
N PHE A 109 -4.75 10.88 -1.83
CA PHE A 109 -3.63 11.08 -0.92
C PHE A 109 -2.34 10.41 -1.37
N LEU A 110 -2.41 9.18 -1.92
CA LEU A 110 -1.23 8.36 -2.20
C LEU A 110 -0.83 8.35 -3.68
N LEU A 111 -1.77 8.53 -4.60
CA LEU A 111 -1.56 8.21 -6.02
C LEU A 111 -1.72 9.41 -6.96
N LYS A 112 -2.49 10.43 -6.57
CA LYS A 112 -2.58 11.69 -7.33
C LYS A 112 -1.22 12.38 -7.34
N SER A 113 -0.84 12.99 -8.46
CA SER A 113 0.49 13.61 -8.66
C SER A 113 0.84 14.66 -7.60
N ASP A 114 -0.16 15.39 -7.08
CA ASP A 114 -0.04 16.36 -5.99
C ASP A 114 -0.52 15.83 -4.63
N GLY A 115 -0.74 14.51 -4.51
CA GLY A 115 -1.19 13.88 -3.29
C GLY A 115 -0.20 14.12 -2.13
N SER A 116 -0.71 14.56 -0.98
CA SER A 116 0.14 14.95 0.16
C SER A 116 1.02 13.81 0.71
N TRP A 117 0.63 12.58 0.44
CA TRP A 117 1.35 11.36 0.81
C TRP A 117 1.91 10.59 -0.39
N ASN A 118 1.85 11.14 -1.59
CA ASN A 118 2.56 10.61 -2.75
C ASN A 118 4.06 10.91 -2.63
N LYS A 119 4.77 10.15 -1.80
CA LYS A 119 6.21 10.32 -1.54
C LYS A 119 7.08 9.44 -2.46
N VAL A 120 6.46 8.56 -3.22
CA VAL A 120 7.14 7.71 -4.23
C VAL A 120 7.32 8.42 -5.57
N GLY A 121 6.80 9.65 -5.71
CA GLY A 121 6.95 10.44 -6.92
C GLY A 121 6.14 9.92 -8.13
N PHE A 122 5.13 9.08 -7.90
CA PHE A 122 4.24 8.60 -8.96
C PHE A 122 3.48 9.77 -9.59
N LYS A 123 3.46 9.82 -10.92
CA LYS A 123 2.76 10.86 -11.69
C LYS A 123 2.05 10.23 -12.87
N SER A 124 0.78 10.60 -13.05
CA SER A 124 -0.03 10.20 -14.20
C SER A 124 -1.18 11.18 -14.40
N ASP A 125 -1.12 11.94 -15.48
CA ASP A 125 -2.19 12.90 -15.83
C ASP A 125 -3.54 12.19 -15.94
N ARG A 126 -3.56 10.96 -16.45
CA ARG A 126 -4.79 10.19 -16.56
C ARG A 126 -5.35 9.77 -15.20
N VAL A 127 -4.51 9.37 -14.26
CA VAL A 127 -4.97 9.07 -12.88
C VAL A 127 -5.49 10.34 -12.22
N ASP A 128 -4.82 11.47 -12.38
CA ASP A 128 -5.26 12.76 -11.84
C ASP A 128 -6.62 13.18 -12.35
N GLU A 129 -6.87 13.04 -13.67
CA GLU A 129 -8.16 13.27 -14.29
C GLU A 129 -9.26 12.36 -13.74
N LEU A 130 -8.99 11.04 -13.67
CA LEU A 130 -9.93 10.05 -13.15
C LEU A 130 -10.26 10.32 -11.67
N VAL A 131 -9.28 10.70 -10.86
CA VAL A 131 -9.50 11.06 -9.45
C VAL A 131 -10.40 12.28 -9.33
N GLY A 132 -10.22 13.29 -10.19
CA GLY A 132 -11.10 14.45 -10.26
C GLY A 132 -12.55 14.08 -10.58
N THR A 133 -12.76 13.18 -11.55
CA THR A 133 -14.11 12.73 -11.94
C THR A 133 -14.78 11.86 -10.86
N MET A 134 -14.02 11.07 -10.09
CA MET A 134 -14.57 10.23 -9.00
C MET A 134 -15.30 11.04 -7.93
N LEU A 135 -14.99 12.34 -7.77
CA LEU A 135 -15.64 13.20 -6.78
C LEU A 135 -17.08 13.59 -7.16
N THR A 136 -17.33 13.75 -8.45
CA THR A 136 -18.58 14.32 -8.97
C THR A 136 -19.44 13.30 -9.71
N GLU A 137 -18.89 12.15 -10.08
CA GLU A 137 -19.61 11.11 -10.80
C GLU A 137 -20.62 10.40 -9.89
N THR A 138 -21.88 10.55 -10.21
CA THR A 138 -23.02 9.96 -9.48
C THR A 138 -23.49 8.64 -10.09
N ASN A 139 -23.17 8.37 -11.35
CA ASN A 139 -23.44 7.08 -11.97
C ASN A 139 -22.44 6.05 -11.42
N LEU A 140 -22.94 5.08 -10.66
CA LEU A 140 -22.10 4.08 -10.00
C LEU A 140 -21.32 3.19 -10.98
N GLU A 141 -21.89 2.88 -12.13
CA GLU A 141 -21.22 2.06 -13.15
C GLU A 141 -20.04 2.81 -13.74
N GLN A 142 -20.26 4.06 -14.16
CA GLN A 142 -19.19 4.93 -14.68
C GLN A 142 -18.12 5.20 -13.63
N ARG A 143 -18.52 5.49 -12.40
CA ARG A 143 -17.58 5.69 -11.29
C ARG A 143 -16.72 4.47 -11.02
N ASN A 144 -17.31 3.28 -11.02
CA ASN A 144 -16.56 2.03 -10.86
C ASN A 144 -15.63 1.76 -12.05
N ALA A 145 -16.03 2.10 -13.27
CA ALA A 145 -15.16 2.00 -14.45
C ALA A 145 -13.94 2.93 -14.32
N ASN A 146 -14.14 4.18 -13.88
CA ASN A 146 -13.05 5.14 -13.64
C ASN A 146 -12.09 4.63 -12.56
N ILE A 147 -12.60 4.05 -11.48
CA ILE A 147 -11.78 3.44 -10.41
C ILE A 147 -10.97 2.26 -10.97
N ALA A 148 -11.59 1.40 -11.75
CA ALA A 148 -10.93 0.24 -12.34
C ALA A 148 -9.82 0.64 -13.32
N GLU A 149 -10.05 1.64 -14.16
CA GLU A 149 -9.05 2.18 -15.09
C GLU A 149 -7.86 2.77 -14.32
N ALA A 150 -8.11 3.62 -13.32
CA ALA A 150 -7.06 4.21 -12.50
C ALA A 150 -6.24 3.13 -11.79
N TRP A 151 -6.91 2.05 -11.32
CA TRP A 151 -6.24 0.95 -10.67
C TRP A 151 -5.35 0.15 -11.63
N ALA A 152 -5.79 -0.08 -12.87
CA ALA A 152 -4.96 -0.74 -13.89
C ALA A 152 -3.67 0.04 -14.15
N ILE A 153 -3.75 1.37 -14.30
CA ILE A 153 -2.58 2.23 -14.49
C ILE A 153 -1.62 2.13 -13.28
N VAL A 154 -2.16 2.16 -12.06
CA VAL A 154 -1.37 2.06 -10.83
C VAL A 154 -0.69 0.69 -10.73
N GLN A 155 -1.38 -0.39 -11.12
CA GLN A 155 -0.80 -1.74 -11.11
C GLN A 155 0.32 -1.90 -12.11
N ASP A 156 0.19 -1.33 -13.31
CA ASP A 156 1.23 -1.39 -14.33
C ASP A 156 2.51 -0.62 -13.92
N ASN A 157 2.36 0.45 -13.13
CA ASN A 157 3.47 1.27 -12.65
C ASN A 157 4.01 0.85 -11.28
N MET A 158 3.26 0.06 -10.51
CA MET A 158 3.60 -0.48 -9.20
C MET A 158 4.26 0.53 -8.22
N PRO A 159 3.69 1.72 -8.00
CA PRO A 159 4.26 2.69 -7.05
C PRO A 159 4.23 2.19 -5.61
N TYR A 160 3.29 1.31 -5.28
CA TYR A 160 3.17 0.64 -4.00
C TYR A 160 3.00 -0.86 -4.19
N LEU A 161 3.69 -1.63 -3.36
CA LEU A 161 3.51 -3.09 -3.26
C LEU A 161 2.54 -3.39 -2.11
N PRO A 162 1.27 -3.77 -2.38
CA PRO A 162 0.32 -4.15 -1.33
C PRO A 162 0.76 -5.44 -0.65
N LEU A 163 0.95 -5.40 0.67
CA LEU A 163 1.39 -6.57 1.44
C LEU A 163 0.20 -7.34 2.02
N HIS A 164 -0.56 -6.71 2.90
CA HIS A 164 -1.68 -7.36 3.61
C HIS A 164 -2.66 -6.34 4.20
N HIS A 165 -3.83 -6.83 4.60
CA HIS A 165 -4.73 -6.09 5.47
C HIS A 165 -4.44 -6.45 6.92
N GLN A 166 -4.13 -5.45 7.75
CA GLN A 166 -3.91 -5.66 9.17
C GLN A 166 -5.20 -6.13 9.84
N VAL A 167 -5.13 -7.24 10.56
CA VAL A 167 -6.22 -7.72 11.42
C VAL A 167 -6.08 -7.06 12.78
N ILE A 168 -7.15 -6.46 13.28
CA ILE A 168 -7.23 -5.91 14.63
C ILE A 168 -8.07 -6.84 15.49
N SER A 169 -7.48 -7.31 16.58
CA SER A 169 -8.15 -8.16 17.56
C SER A 169 -8.55 -7.33 18.78
N TRP A 170 -9.79 -7.50 19.22
CA TRP A 170 -10.33 -6.88 20.42
C TRP A 170 -10.54 -7.93 21.50
N ALA A 171 -10.13 -7.63 22.71
CA ALA A 171 -10.38 -8.46 23.87
C ALA A 171 -11.20 -7.65 24.89
N THR A 172 -12.33 -8.20 25.32
CA THR A 172 -13.21 -7.58 26.34
C THR A 172 -13.43 -8.56 27.48
N LYS A 173 -13.80 -8.05 28.66
CA LYS A 173 -14.30 -8.89 29.73
C LYS A 173 -15.62 -9.52 29.30
N SER A 174 -15.96 -10.72 29.78
CA SER A 174 -17.16 -11.47 29.39
C SER A 174 -18.48 -10.75 29.68
N ASN A 175 -18.48 -9.77 30.58
CA ASN A 175 -19.63 -8.96 30.94
C ASN A 175 -19.63 -7.56 30.27
N VAL A 176 -18.75 -7.33 29.30
CA VAL A 176 -18.66 -6.06 28.56
C VAL A 176 -18.90 -6.35 27.10
N ASP A 177 -19.97 -5.81 26.55
CA ASP A 177 -20.26 -5.84 25.13
C ASP A 177 -19.78 -4.54 24.48
N VAL A 178 -18.83 -4.65 23.55
CA VAL A 178 -18.29 -3.50 22.82
C VAL A 178 -18.74 -3.59 21.37
N PRO A 179 -19.58 -2.67 20.90
CA PRO A 179 -19.95 -2.65 19.50
C PRO A 179 -18.72 -2.31 18.64
N ILE A 180 -18.35 -3.24 17.75
CA ILE A 180 -17.26 -3.04 16.81
C ILE A 180 -17.77 -2.14 15.68
N ARG A 181 -17.23 -0.93 15.60
CA ARG A 181 -17.51 0.00 14.49
C ARG A 181 -16.72 -0.39 13.25
N THR A 182 -17.25 -0.03 12.11
CA THR A 182 -16.58 -0.29 10.80
C THR A 182 -15.26 0.44 10.63
N ASN A 183 -15.08 1.56 11.33
CA ASN A 183 -13.83 2.35 11.34
C ASN A 183 -12.79 1.85 12.37
N ASN A 184 -13.07 0.73 13.07
CA ASN A 184 -12.22 0.16 14.12
C ASN A 184 -11.90 1.09 15.31
N GLU A 185 -12.72 2.11 15.53
CA GLU A 185 -12.62 2.95 16.73
C GLU A 185 -13.51 2.38 17.83
N PRO A 186 -13.00 2.26 19.06
CA PRO A 186 -13.84 1.90 20.21
C PRO A 186 -14.90 2.98 20.46
N VAL A 187 -16.05 2.57 20.97
CA VAL A 187 -17.10 3.49 21.41
C VAL A 187 -16.79 4.03 22.78
#